data_2b1d3febe7a7776a46b37ef9b2bacf04
#
_entry.id   2b1d3febe7a7776a46b37ef9b2bacf04
#
_cell.length_a   1.000
_cell.length_b   1.000
_cell.length_c   1.000
_cell.angle_alpha   90.00
_cell.angle_beta   90.00
_cell.angle_gamma   90.00
#
_symmetry.space_group_name_H-M   'P 1'
#
loop_
_entity.id
_entity.type
_entity.pdbx_description
1 polymer ?
#
loop_
_entity_poly.entity_id
_entity_poly.type
_entity_poly.pdbx_seq_one_letter_code
_entity_poly.pdbx_strand_id
1 'polypeptide(L)'
;MRQLIVTILTIVSFSGSAQLTKATYSLKVSRDLDFGANPNMPKEVAERIKKRLSEPQTFFLYFDKNQSIYKKEEKLDAPQQGNRGMRMMRFGTGGDEVTHSNLASRKQISQQELFGKLFLVDKSPKIPEWNVTGETKQIGRYTAYEATYTHKQKPTQFRMSFGRRNNPPAEEEPEEVDVTVSVWFTPDIPIPAGPEQYFGLPGLVLMVQDGNKVLVCTEVQMNVSEKVNLDPPKKGQKVTGKEFTEIREEKAKEMRDRFQNNSNRSGQNQIFIRR
;
A
#
# COMPACT_ATOMS: atom_id res chain seq x y z
N MET A 1 38.44 59.37 26.32
CA MET A 1 38.60 57.91 26.28
C MET A 1 37.21 57.30 26.03
N ARG A 2 36.95 56.86 24.79
CA ARG A 2 35.68 56.22 24.38
C ARG A 2 35.88 54.70 24.43
N GLN A 3 35.26 54.03 25.39
CA GLN A 3 35.27 52.59 25.46
C GLN A 3 34.29 52.03 24.43
N LEU A 4 34.75 51.24 23.47
CA LEU A 4 33.99 50.47 22.52
C LEU A 4 33.58 49.15 23.22
N ILE A 5 32.29 49.03 23.55
CA ILE A 5 31.72 47.75 24.02
C ILE A 5 31.44 46.90 22.79
N VAL A 6 32.24 45.88 22.54
CA VAL A 6 32.02 44.84 21.54
C VAL A 6 31.11 43.77 22.14
N THR A 7 29.84 43.81 21.78
CA THR A 7 28.87 42.77 22.15
C THR A 7 29.09 41.59 21.24
N ILE A 8 29.69 40.51 21.74
CA ILE A 8 29.83 39.22 21.02
C ILE A 8 28.48 38.51 21.08
N LEU A 9 27.76 38.51 19.95
CA LEU A 9 26.56 37.74 19.75
C LEU A 9 26.94 36.27 19.52
N THR A 10 26.89 35.44 20.55
CA THR A 10 27.08 33.97 20.43
C THR A 10 25.88 33.38 19.76
N ILE A 11 26.01 33.04 18.47
CA ILE A 11 25.03 32.23 17.75
C ILE A 11 25.17 30.80 18.26
N VAL A 12 24.27 30.38 19.15
CA VAL A 12 24.12 28.99 19.56
C VAL A 12 23.48 28.26 18.37
N SER A 13 24.30 27.59 17.59
CA SER A 13 23.82 26.65 16.55
C SER A 13 23.16 25.47 17.23
N PHE A 14 21.83 25.48 17.32
CA PHE A 14 21.04 24.35 17.74
C PHE A 14 21.13 23.30 16.62
N SER A 15 22.06 22.36 16.74
CA SER A 15 22.11 21.16 15.93
C SER A 15 20.88 20.30 16.29
N GLY A 16 19.75 20.63 15.72
CA GLY A 16 18.54 19.84 15.87
C GLY A 16 18.78 18.48 15.24
N SER A 17 19.05 17.45 16.05
CA SER A 17 18.98 16.07 15.61
C SER A 17 17.62 15.87 14.95
N ALA A 18 17.60 15.37 13.73
CA ALA A 18 16.36 15.08 13.03
C ALA A 18 15.58 14.07 13.89
N GLN A 19 14.49 14.54 14.51
CA GLN A 19 13.68 13.72 15.41
C GLN A 19 12.90 12.76 14.55
N LEU A 20 13.25 11.46 14.64
CA LEU A 20 12.53 10.40 13.96
C LEU A 20 11.19 10.16 14.65
N THR A 21 10.12 10.24 13.88
CA THR A 21 8.76 9.92 14.31
C THR A 21 8.27 8.65 13.62
N LYS A 22 7.54 7.81 14.35
CA LYS A 22 6.91 6.59 13.85
C LYS A 22 5.40 6.71 14.00
N ALA A 23 4.67 6.52 12.91
CA ALA A 23 3.23 6.35 12.94
C ALA A 23 2.87 4.93 12.51
N THR A 24 2.00 4.29 13.27
CA THR A 24 1.50 2.94 13.00
C THR A 24 0.12 3.03 12.38
N TYR A 25 -0.08 2.39 11.23
CA TYR A 25 -1.34 2.39 10.51
C TYR A 25 -1.93 1.00 10.45
N SER A 26 -3.24 0.92 10.60
CA SER A 26 -4.06 -0.26 10.34
C SER A 26 -4.80 -0.07 9.02
N LEU A 27 -4.51 -0.95 8.05
CA LEU A 27 -5.22 -1.01 6.77
C LEU A 27 -6.33 -2.05 6.84
N LYS A 28 -7.56 -1.63 6.57
CA LYS A 28 -8.69 -2.51 6.33
C LYS A 28 -9.23 -2.29 4.92
N VAL A 29 -9.35 -3.38 4.16
CA VAL A 29 -9.97 -3.36 2.83
C VAL A 29 -11.26 -4.17 2.91
N SER A 30 -12.39 -3.51 2.67
CA SER A 30 -13.69 -4.17 2.56
C SER A 30 -13.77 -4.80 1.17
N ARG A 31 -13.77 -6.13 1.08
CA ARG A 31 -13.89 -6.86 -0.18
C ARG A 31 -15.20 -7.62 -0.18
N ASP A 32 -16.04 -7.35 -1.15
CA ASP A 32 -17.19 -8.21 -1.42
C ASP A 32 -16.68 -9.43 -2.20
N LEU A 33 -16.45 -10.50 -1.45
CA LEU A 33 -15.95 -11.76 -2.02
C LEU A 33 -17.11 -12.73 -2.11
N ASP A 34 -17.67 -12.85 -3.31
CA ASP A 34 -18.64 -13.89 -3.60
C ASP A 34 -17.93 -15.20 -3.96
N PHE A 35 -17.89 -16.12 -2.99
CA PHE A 35 -17.41 -17.49 -3.20
C PHE A 35 -18.55 -18.45 -3.61
N GLY A 36 -19.78 -17.94 -3.75
CA GLY A 36 -20.99 -18.77 -4.00
C GLY A 36 -21.04 -19.47 -5.35
N ALA A 37 -20.13 -19.12 -6.28
CA ALA A 37 -20.10 -19.70 -7.62
C ALA A 37 -19.28 -21.00 -7.73
N ASN A 38 -18.61 -21.46 -6.67
CA ASN A 38 -17.82 -22.70 -6.72
C ASN A 38 -18.44 -23.81 -5.87
N PRO A 39 -19.24 -24.73 -6.47
CA PRO A 39 -19.86 -25.81 -5.73
C PRO A 39 -18.86 -26.82 -5.13
N ASN A 40 -17.58 -26.76 -5.55
CA ASN A 40 -16.52 -27.66 -5.09
C ASN A 40 -15.66 -27.04 -3.95
N MET A 41 -15.95 -25.82 -3.52
CA MET A 41 -15.23 -25.21 -2.40
C MET A 41 -15.99 -25.46 -1.09
N PRO A 42 -15.41 -26.20 -0.12
CA PRO A 42 -16.01 -26.35 1.20
C PRO A 42 -16.26 -24.98 1.84
N LYS A 43 -17.42 -24.80 2.46
CA LYS A 43 -17.82 -23.54 3.11
C LYS A 43 -16.78 -23.05 4.12
N GLU A 44 -16.18 -23.97 4.87
CA GLU A 44 -15.15 -23.67 5.87
C GLU A 44 -13.89 -23.07 5.22
N VAL A 45 -13.54 -23.50 4.00
CA VAL A 45 -12.41 -22.95 3.24
C VAL A 45 -12.73 -21.54 2.76
N ALA A 46 -13.94 -21.32 2.23
CA ALA A 46 -14.40 -20.01 1.79
C ALA A 46 -14.40 -19.00 2.96
N GLU A 47 -14.96 -19.36 4.11
CA GLU A 47 -15.00 -18.55 5.31
C GLU A 47 -13.58 -18.25 5.84
N ARG A 48 -12.69 -19.22 5.83
CA ARG A 48 -11.28 -19.01 6.22
C ARG A 48 -10.56 -18.02 5.31
N ILE A 49 -10.79 -18.12 3.99
CA ILE A 49 -10.21 -17.18 3.02
C ILE A 49 -10.79 -15.77 3.25
N LYS A 50 -12.12 -15.66 3.41
CA LYS A 50 -12.80 -14.38 3.68
C LYS A 50 -12.26 -13.73 4.95
N LYS A 51 -12.17 -14.48 6.05
CA LYS A 51 -11.61 -14.01 7.31
C LYS A 51 -10.17 -13.49 7.12
N ARG A 52 -9.29 -14.27 6.47
CA ARG A 52 -7.89 -13.89 6.24
C ARG A 52 -7.74 -12.63 5.37
N LEU A 53 -8.61 -12.46 4.36
CA LEU A 53 -8.60 -11.29 3.48
C LEU A 53 -9.22 -10.04 4.12
N SER A 54 -10.01 -10.21 5.17
CA SER A 54 -10.59 -9.10 5.95
C SER A 54 -9.77 -8.72 7.18
N GLU A 55 -8.72 -9.49 7.51
CA GLU A 55 -7.84 -9.15 8.62
C GLU A 55 -7.10 -7.83 8.37
N PRO A 56 -7.09 -6.90 9.35
CA PRO A 56 -6.34 -5.66 9.23
C PRO A 56 -4.85 -5.93 9.05
N GLN A 57 -4.21 -5.14 8.21
CA GLN A 57 -2.77 -5.19 8.00
C GLN A 57 -2.11 -3.98 8.64
N THR A 58 -1.01 -4.22 9.36
CA THR A 58 -0.24 -3.16 10.02
C THR A 58 0.85 -2.64 9.10
N PHE A 59 1.01 -1.31 9.09
CA PHE A 59 2.06 -0.61 8.39
C PHE A 59 2.73 0.41 9.30
N PHE A 60 4.00 0.68 9.05
CA PHE A 60 4.78 1.68 9.76
C PHE A 60 5.17 2.81 8.79
N LEU A 61 4.97 4.04 9.22
CA LEU A 61 5.49 5.23 8.58
C LEU A 61 6.54 5.85 9.51
N TYR A 62 7.80 5.80 9.11
CA TYR A 62 8.90 6.50 9.77
C TYR A 62 9.18 7.78 9.01
N PHE A 63 9.28 8.90 9.68
CA PHE A 63 9.48 10.19 9.01
C PHE A 63 10.23 11.19 9.86
N ASP A 64 10.90 12.11 9.17
CA ASP A 64 11.45 13.33 9.69
C ASP A 64 10.84 14.55 8.96
N LYS A 65 11.46 15.72 9.06
CA LYS A 65 10.96 16.95 8.39
C LYS A 65 11.01 16.87 6.85
N ASN A 66 11.87 16.03 6.28
CA ASN A 66 12.23 16.05 4.87
C ASN A 66 11.75 14.82 4.10
N GLN A 67 11.66 13.67 4.77
CA GLN A 67 11.45 12.39 4.11
C GLN A 67 10.72 11.39 4.98
N SER A 68 10.17 10.37 4.35
CA SER A 68 9.51 9.27 5.05
C SER A 68 9.77 7.93 4.38
N ILE A 69 9.71 6.87 5.19
CA ILE A 69 9.67 5.47 4.74
C ILE A 69 8.35 4.85 5.23
N TYR A 70 7.57 4.34 4.30
CA TYR A 70 6.36 3.59 4.58
C TYR A 70 6.56 2.12 4.21
N LYS A 71 6.33 1.22 5.15
CA LYS A 71 6.52 -0.21 4.96
C LYS A 71 5.52 -1.04 5.75
N LYS A 72 5.23 -2.24 5.25
CA LYS A 72 4.40 -3.20 5.96
C LYS A 72 5.16 -3.76 7.17
N GLU A 73 4.41 -4.07 8.25
CA GLU A 73 4.93 -4.84 9.37
C GLU A 73 5.35 -6.24 8.92
N GLU A 74 6.60 -6.60 9.16
CA GLU A 74 7.10 -7.95 8.92
C GLU A 74 6.59 -8.87 10.04
N LYS A 75 5.59 -9.69 9.72
CA LYS A 75 5.16 -10.76 10.62
C LYS A 75 5.96 -12.01 10.28
N LEU A 76 6.64 -12.55 11.27
CA LEU A 76 7.23 -13.88 11.19
C LEU A 76 6.09 -14.89 11.09
N ASP A 77 5.75 -15.30 9.87
CA ASP A 77 4.79 -16.38 9.66
C ASP A 77 5.37 -17.65 10.26
N ALA A 78 4.66 -18.25 11.20
CA ALA A 78 4.95 -19.59 11.64
C ALA A 78 5.00 -20.53 10.42
N PRO A 79 5.97 -21.50 10.36
CA PRO A 79 6.09 -22.40 9.24
C PRO A 79 4.81 -23.23 9.09
N GLN A 80 3.93 -22.83 8.20
CA GLN A 80 2.73 -23.59 7.88
C GLN A 80 3.10 -24.77 7.01
N GLN A 81 3.11 -25.94 7.60
CA GLN A 81 3.14 -27.22 6.91
C GLN A 81 1.92 -27.35 6.00
N GLY A 82 2.15 -27.37 4.69
CA GLY A 82 1.20 -27.89 3.70
C GLY A 82 0.16 -26.90 3.16
N ASN A 83 0.53 -26.12 2.19
CA ASN A 83 -0.34 -25.95 1.00
C ASN A 83 0.41 -25.19 -0.12
N ARG A 84 0.93 -25.92 -1.11
CA ARG A 84 1.63 -25.35 -2.28
C ARG A 84 0.78 -24.32 -3.04
N GLY A 85 -0.56 -24.46 -3.04
CA GLY A 85 -1.47 -23.54 -3.72
C GLY A 85 -1.57 -22.15 -3.09
N MET A 86 -1.45 -22.02 -1.76
CA MET A 86 -1.52 -20.74 -1.06
C MET A 86 -0.24 -19.90 -1.18
N ARG A 87 0.89 -20.55 -1.39
CA ARG A 87 2.17 -19.85 -1.63
C ARG A 87 2.12 -19.04 -2.93
N MET A 88 1.37 -19.51 -3.94
CA MET A 88 1.21 -18.83 -5.22
C MET A 88 0.39 -17.54 -5.15
N MET A 89 -0.58 -17.44 -4.27
CA MET A 89 -1.33 -16.18 -4.05
C MET A 89 -0.44 -15.06 -3.47
N ARG A 90 0.61 -15.42 -2.75
CA ARG A 90 1.56 -14.44 -2.18
C ARG A 90 2.49 -13.84 -3.25
N PHE A 91 2.79 -14.56 -4.33
CA PHE A 91 3.65 -14.10 -5.42
C PHE A 91 2.99 -13.04 -6.33
N GLY A 92 1.67 -12.91 -6.33
CA GLY A 92 0.94 -11.95 -7.18
C GLY A 92 0.48 -10.67 -6.47
N THR A 93 0.55 -10.62 -5.13
CA THR A 93 0.00 -9.50 -4.33
C THR A 93 1.04 -8.51 -3.82
N GLY A 94 2.23 -8.51 -4.40
CA GLY A 94 3.32 -7.63 -3.97
C GLY A 94 4.01 -8.18 -2.71
N GLY A 95 5.29 -8.52 -2.84
CA GLY A 95 6.18 -8.78 -1.71
C GLY A 95 6.34 -7.54 -0.83
N ASP A 96 7.33 -7.56 0.04
CA ASP A 96 7.63 -6.46 0.94
C ASP A 96 7.86 -5.16 0.15
N GLU A 97 6.85 -4.28 0.20
CA GLU A 97 6.92 -2.97 -0.43
C GLU A 97 7.48 -1.96 0.58
N VAL A 98 8.57 -1.31 0.20
CA VAL A 98 9.12 -0.18 0.95
C VAL A 98 9.02 1.07 0.10
N THR A 99 8.25 2.03 0.55
CA THR A 99 8.04 3.29 -0.17
C THR A 99 8.73 4.44 0.55
N HIS A 100 9.66 5.09 -0.15
CA HIS A 100 10.32 6.31 0.28
C HIS A 100 9.64 7.52 -0.36
N SER A 101 9.36 8.55 0.45
CA SER A 101 8.84 9.81 -0.03
C SER A 101 9.75 10.96 0.42
N ASN A 102 10.18 11.79 -0.54
CA ASN A 102 10.79 13.08 -0.25
C ASN A 102 9.66 14.11 -0.12
N LEU A 103 9.44 14.62 1.09
CA LEU A 103 8.29 15.46 1.42
C LEU A 103 8.37 16.86 0.78
N ALA A 104 9.59 17.39 0.59
CA ALA A 104 9.81 18.70 0.00
C ALA A 104 9.62 18.67 -1.54
N SER A 105 10.27 17.72 -2.22
CA SER A 105 10.21 17.61 -3.69
C SER A 105 9.00 16.79 -4.17
N ARG A 106 8.27 16.17 -3.26
CA ARG A 106 7.11 15.32 -3.52
C ARG A 106 7.42 14.14 -4.44
N LYS A 107 8.69 13.71 -4.47
CA LYS A 107 9.12 12.52 -5.19
C LYS A 107 8.91 11.28 -4.35
N GLN A 108 8.46 10.21 -4.99
CA GLN A 108 8.20 8.94 -4.33
C GLN A 108 8.80 7.78 -5.12
N ILE A 109 9.60 6.96 -4.45
CA ILE A 109 10.21 5.75 -5.00
C ILE A 109 9.77 4.57 -4.15
N SER A 110 9.22 3.54 -4.79
CA SER A 110 8.83 2.31 -4.12
C SER A 110 9.71 1.15 -4.58
N GLN A 111 10.29 0.42 -3.63
CA GLN A 111 10.92 -0.87 -3.91
C GLN A 111 9.87 -1.95 -3.76
N GLN A 112 9.68 -2.72 -4.82
CA GLN A 112 8.70 -3.81 -4.86
C GLN A 112 9.34 -5.08 -5.42
N GLU A 113 8.96 -6.22 -4.84
CA GLU A 113 9.32 -7.51 -5.39
C GLU A 113 8.17 -8.06 -6.22
N LEU A 114 8.46 -8.48 -7.45
CA LEU A 114 7.52 -9.13 -8.34
C LEU A 114 8.17 -10.38 -8.93
N PHE A 115 7.64 -11.56 -8.62
CA PHE A 115 8.16 -12.88 -9.07
C PHE A 115 9.68 -13.07 -8.82
N GLY A 116 10.17 -12.68 -7.64
CA GLY A 116 11.56 -12.82 -7.24
C GLY A 116 12.51 -11.78 -7.86
N LYS A 117 11.99 -10.78 -8.58
CA LYS A 117 12.76 -9.65 -9.09
C LYS A 117 12.40 -8.38 -8.33
N LEU A 118 13.41 -7.60 -7.95
CA LEU A 118 13.24 -6.31 -7.32
C LEU A 118 13.14 -5.20 -8.37
N PHE A 119 12.18 -4.31 -8.16
CA PHE A 119 11.94 -3.12 -8.97
C PHE A 119 12.01 -1.87 -8.09
N LEU A 120 12.57 -0.81 -8.67
CA LEU A 120 12.49 0.56 -8.12
C LEU A 120 11.48 1.32 -8.97
N VAL A 121 10.29 1.47 -8.45
CA VAL A 121 9.15 2.07 -9.15
C VAL A 121 9.08 3.55 -8.80
N ASP A 122 9.24 4.42 -9.80
CA ASP A 122 8.92 5.83 -9.63
C ASP A 122 7.39 5.99 -9.57
N LYS A 123 6.89 6.25 -8.37
CA LYS A 123 5.47 6.47 -8.10
C LYS A 123 5.12 7.94 -7.94
N SER A 124 6.10 8.85 -8.12
CA SER A 124 5.94 10.29 -7.86
C SER A 124 4.50 10.75 -8.16
N PRO A 125 3.64 10.83 -7.15
CA PRO A 125 2.21 11.06 -7.38
C PRO A 125 2.00 12.49 -7.86
N LYS A 126 1.07 12.65 -8.79
CA LYS A 126 0.47 13.97 -9.00
C LYS A 126 -0.31 14.28 -7.74
N ILE A 127 0.14 15.27 -6.97
CA ILE A 127 -0.59 15.67 -5.77
C ILE A 127 -1.92 16.26 -6.23
N PRO A 128 -3.03 15.71 -5.74
CA PRO A 128 -4.35 16.23 -6.06
C PRO A 128 -4.52 17.65 -5.49
N GLU A 129 -5.39 18.42 -6.09
CA GLU A 129 -5.89 19.64 -5.48
C GLU A 129 -6.79 19.26 -4.31
N TRP A 130 -6.25 19.37 -3.11
CA TRP A 130 -6.98 19.08 -1.90
C TRP A 130 -8.04 20.14 -1.64
N ASN A 131 -9.28 19.74 -1.48
CA ASN A 131 -10.35 20.57 -0.98
C ASN A 131 -10.49 20.36 0.52
N VAL A 132 -10.10 21.35 1.34
CA VAL A 132 -10.27 21.30 2.80
C VAL A 132 -11.73 21.65 3.11
N THR A 133 -12.48 20.70 3.64
CA THR A 133 -13.94 20.82 3.82
C THR A 133 -14.33 21.67 5.03
N GLY A 134 -13.41 21.86 5.99
CA GLY A 134 -13.68 22.49 7.28
C GLY A 134 -14.22 21.53 8.35
N GLU A 135 -14.54 20.27 7.96
CA GLU A 135 -14.97 19.24 8.91
C GLU A 135 -13.82 18.85 9.82
N THR A 136 -14.16 18.59 11.08
CA THR A 136 -13.20 18.18 12.11
C THR A 136 -13.70 16.97 12.89
N LYS A 137 -12.77 16.12 13.33
CA LYS A 137 -13.05 15.03 14.27
C LYS A 137 -11.85 14.70 15.15
N GLN A 138 -12.09 14.02 16.24
CA GLN A 138 -11.03 13.49 17.09
C GLN A 138 -10.57 12.11 16.58
N ILE A 139 -9.26 11.97 16.38
CA ILE A 139 -8.62 10.68 16.10
C ILE A 139 -7.53 10.45 17.15
N GLY A 140 -7.81 9.56 18.10
CA GLY A 140 -7.00 9.43 19.30
C GLY A 140 -6.98 10.75 20.09
N ARG A 141 -5.79 11.29 20.34
CA ARG A 141 -5.60 12.56 21.06
C ARG A 141 -5.53 13.80 20.15
N TYR A 142 -5.60 13.61 18.83
CA TYR A 142 -5.39 14.68 17.86
C TYR A 142 -6.72 15.18 17.29
N THR A 143 -6.82 16.50 17.10
CA THR A 143 -7.87 17.07 16.28
C THR A 143 -7.47 16.94 14.81
N ALA A 144 -8.29 16.26 14.04
CA ALA A 144 -8.07 16.04 12.61
C ALA A 144 -9.04 16.87 11.76
N TYR A 145 -8.52 17.39 10.65
CA TYR A 145 -9.25 18.17 9.65
C TYR A 145 -9.41 17.35 8.37
N GLU A 146 -10.55 17.45 7.73
CA GLU A 146 -10.82 16.74 6.51
C GLU A 146 -10.33 17.50 5.28
N ALA A 147 -9.70 16.76 4.37
CA ALA A 147 -9.44 17.18 3.00
C ALA A 147 -9.90 16.10 2.03
N THR A 148 -10.51 16.48 0.93
CA THR A 148 -11.04 15.56 -0.07
C THR A 148 -10.50 15.87 -1.46
N TYR A 149 -10.47 14.87 -2.32
CA TYR A 149 -10.38 15.03 -3.77
C TYR A 149 -11.14 13.91 -4.47
N THR A 150 -11.55 14.18 -5.71
CA THR A 150 -12.25 13.19 -6.53
C THR A 150 -11.40 12.83 -7.74
N HIS A 151 -11.33 11.54 -8.05
CA HIS A 151 -10.67 11.04 -9.25
C HIS A 151 -11.50 9.95 -9.92
N LYS A 152 -11.25 9.73 -11.20
CA LYS A 152 -11.88 8.64 -11.94
C LYS A 152 -11.12 7.35 -11.74
N GLN A 153 -11.83 6.28 -11.43
CA GLN A 153 -11.26 4.96 -11.24
C GLN A 153 -12.10 3.91 -11.97
N LYS A 154 -11.44 2.98 -12.66
CA LYS A 154 -12.10 1.77 -13.17
C LYS A 154 -12.34 0.82 -12.00
N PRO A 155 -13.59 0.42 -11.73
CA PRO A 155 -13.88 -0.52 -10.65
C PRO A 155 -13.14 -1.83 -10.88
N THR A 156 -12.27 -2.21 -9.96
CA THR A 156 -11.60 -3.50 -10.02
C THR A 156 -12.53 -4.57 -9.50
N GLN A 157 -13.30 -5.20 -10.38
CA GLN A 157 -14.06 -6.40 -10.02
C GLN A 157 -13.08 -7.57 -9.89
N PHE A 158 -12.71 -7.89 -8.66
CA PHE A 158 -11.91 -9.08 -8.39
C PHE A 158 -12.83 -10.31 -8.41
N ARG A 159 -13.17 -10.80 -9.61
CA ARG A 159 -13.88 -12.07 -9.77
C ARG A 159 -12.87 -13.21 -9.72
N MET A 160 -12.80 -13.93 -8.60
CA MET A 160 -12.17 -15.25 -8.57
C MET A 160 -13.05 -16.24 -9.28
N SER A 161 -12.85 -16.45 -10.59
CA SER A 161 -13.50 -17.54 -11.34
C SER A 161 -12.76 -18.84 -11.07
N PHE A 162 -13.23 -19.60 -10.09
CA PHE A 162 -12.76 -20.97 -9.86
C PHE A 162 -13.66 -21.94 -10.65
N GLY A 163 -13.24 -22.33 -11.84
CA GLY A 163 -13.65 -23.63 -12.39
C GLY A 163 -14.89 -23.71 -13.25
N ARG A 164 -15.32 -22.67 -13.98
CA ARG A 164 -16.25 -22.88 -15.10
C ARG A 164 -15.54 -22.75 -16.45
N ARG A 165 -15.52 -23.84 -17.17
CA ARG A 165 -14.93 -24.07 -18.49
C ARG A 165 -15.77 -23.48 -19.64
N ASN A 166 -16.67 -22.54 -19.42
CA ASN A 166 -17.51 -21.99 -20.47
C ASN A 166 -17.49 -20.47 -20.44
N ASN A 167 -16.91 -19.90 -21.51
CA ASN A 167 -16.97 -18.52 -21.96
C ASN A 167 -16.88 -17.47 -20.83
N PRO A 168 -15.76 -16.74 -20.75
CA PRO A 168 -15.81 -15.48 -20.05
C PRO A 168 -16.89 -14.64 -20.73
N PRO A 169 -17.83 -14.02 -19.98
CA PRO A 169 -18.69 -13.01 -20.57
C PRO A 169 -17.77 -12.00 -21.25
N ALA A 170 -18.16 -11.52 -22.43
CA ALA A 170 -17.45 -10.44 -23.11
C ALA A 170 -17.06 -9.41 -22.06
N GLU A 171 -15.77 -9.08 -21.98
CA GLU A 171 -15.26 -8.05 -21.07
C GLU A 171 -15.84 -6.72 -21.55
N GLU A 172 -17.03 -6.37 -21.08
CA GLU A 172 -17.42 -4.96 -21.04
C GLU A 172 -16.42 -4.31 -20.11
N GLU A 173 -15.54 -3.48 -20.66
CA GLU A 173 -14.62 -2.67 -19.85
C GLU A 173 -15.49 -1.88 -18.85
N PRO A 174 -15.26 -2.03 -17.55
CA PRO A 174 -16.07 -1.32 -16.56
C PRO A 174 -15.91 0.18 -16.78
N GLU A 175 -17.04 0.89 -16.84
CA GLU A 175 -17.05 2.34 -16.94
C GLU A 175 -16.31 2.96 -15.74
N GLU A 176 -15.59 4.05 -16.01
CA GLU A 176 -14.93 4.81 -14.96
C GLU A 176 -15.96 5.46 -14.06
N VAL A 177 -15.80 5.27 -12.75
CA VAL A 177 -16.64 5.90 -11.73
C VAL A 177 -15.83 6.96 -10.97
N ASP A 178 -16.49 8.03 -10.58
CA ASP A 178 -15.90 9.05 -9.74
C ASP A 178 -15.79 8.51 -8.29
N VAL A 179 -14.57 8.47 -7.78
CA VAL A 179 -14.28 8.08 -6.40
C VAL A 179 -13.78 9.27 -5.62
N THR A 180 -14.49 9.63 -4.56
CA THR A 180 -14.06 10.67 -3.63
C THR A 180 -13.21 10.05 -2.53
N VAL A 181 -11.98 10.53 -2.41
CA VAL A 181 -11.06 10.18 -1.34
C VAL A 181 -11.19 11.21 -0.23
N SER A 182 -11.38 10.73 1.00
CA SER A 182 -11.38 11.56 2.22
C SER A 182 -10.14 11.26 3.04
N VAL A 183 -9.39 12.32 3.37
CA VAL A 183 -8.16 12.25 4.16
C VAL A 183 -8.30 13.15 5.37
N TRP A 184 -7.95 12.64 6.54
CA TRP A 184 -7.96 13.37 7.79
C TRP A 184 -6.54 13.59 8.27
N PHE A 185 -6.13 14.83 8.43
CA PHE A 185 -4.78 15.20 8.84
C PHE A 185 -4.80 16.08 10.08
N THR A 186 -3.71 16.08 10.84
CA THR A 186 -3.57 16.93 12.02
C THR A 186 -2.41 17.91 11.88
N PRO A 187 -2.65 19.23 12.07
CA PRO A 187 -1.60 20.22 12.13
C PRO A 187 -0.80 20.20 13.45
N ASP A 188 -1.25 19.46 14.47
CA ASP A 188 -0.50 19.27 15.72
C ASP A 188 0.89 18.65 15.47
N ILE A 189 1.03 17.92 14.35
CA ILE A 189 2.29 17.41 13.83
C ILE A 189 2.49 18.06 12.45
N PRO A 190 3.15 19.23 12.35
CA PRO A 190 3.21 20.06 11.15
C PRO A 190 4.24 19.53 10.14
N ILE A 191 4.23 18.24 9.89
CA ILE A 191 5.04 17.54 8.90
C ILE A 191 4.10 16.95 7.85
N PRO A 192 4.27 17.27 6.56
CA PRO A 192 3.36 16.85 5.50
C PRO A 192 3.51 15.36 5.14
N ALA A 193 3.62 14.50 6.16
CA ALA A 193 3.82 13.07 6.03
C ALA A 193 2.49 12.32 6.01
N GLY A 194 2.48 11.19 5.31
CA GLY A 194 1.31 10.31 5.24
C GLY A 194 1.62 8.98 4.59
N PRO A 195 0.69 8.01 4.70
CA PRO A 195 0.85 6.69 4.13
C PRO A 195 0.68 6.72 2.60
N GLU A 196 1.39 5.86 1.89
CA GLU A 196 1.31 5.69 0.43
C GLU A 196 1.44 7.03 -0.34
N GLN A 197 0.46 7.38 -1.22
CA GLN A 197 0.41 8.64 -1.95
C GLN A 197 -0.27 9.79 -1.19
N TYR A 198 -0.81 9.53 0.00
CA TYR A 198 -1.60 10.50 0.76
C TYR A 198 -0.71 11.32 1.69
N PHE A 199 0.09 12.22 1.13
CA PHE A 199 0.98 13.14 1.84
C PHE A 199 0.95 14.54 1.21
N GLY A 200 1.59 15.51 1.82
CA GLY A 200 1.67 16.89 1.31
C GLY A 200 0.56 17.82 1.81
N LEU A 201 -0.29 17.36 2.74
CA LEU A 201 -1.18 18.19 3.52
C LEU A 201 -0.40 18.92 4.65
N PRO A 202 -0.91 20.02 5.21
CA PRO A 202 -0.19 20.80 6.23
C PRO A 202 -0.19 20.11 7.61
N GLY A 203 0.19 18.81 7.65
CA GLY A 203 0.26 18.00 8.85
C GLY A 203 0.27 16.51 8.55
N LEU A 204 0.41 15.71 9.63
CA LEU A 204 0.41 14.25 9.53
C LEU A 204 -0.99 13.73 9.17
N VAL A 205 -1.05 12.87 8.15
CA VAL A 205 -2.28 12.16 7.79
C VAL A 205 -2.58 11.08 8.82
N LEU A 206 -3.75 11.15 9.45
CA LEU A 206 -4.17 10.19 10.47
C LEU A 206 -5.17 9.15 9.96
N MET A 207 -5.96 9.48 8.94
CA MET A 207 -6.90 8.54 8.35
C MET A 207 -7.08 8.82 6.87
N VAL A 208 -7.24 7.75 6.10
CA VAL A 208 -7.59 7.80 4.68
C VAL A 208 -8.76 6.87 4.43
N GLN A 209 -9.74 7.36 3.69
CA GLN A 209 -10.84 6.57 3.16
C GLN A 209 -10.86 6.74 1.64
N ASP A 210 -10.59 5.65 0.92
CA ASP A 210 -10.51 5.62 -0.53
C ASP A 210 -11.32 4.42 -1.03
N GLY A 211 -12.55 4.67 -1.46
CA GLY A 211 -13.50 3.63 -1.81
C GLY A 211 -13.70 2.62 -0.67
N ASN A 212 -13.30 1.39 -0.92
CA ASN A 212 -13.42 0.28 0.04
C ASN A 212 -12.20 0.10 0.96
N LYS A 213 -11.22 0.97 0.85
CA LYS A 213 -9.96 0.98 1.60
C LYS A 213 -10.00 2.01 2.71
N VAL A 214 -9.70 1.60 3.93
CA VAL A 214 -9.58 2.48 5.09
C VAL A 214 -8.23 2.25 5.75
N LEU A 215 -7.45 3.33 5.85
CA LEU A 215 -6.20 3.40 6.62
C LEU A 215 -6.45 4.27 7.84
N VAL A 216 -6.11 3.78 9.03
CA VAL A 216 -6.23 4.55 10.27
C VAL A 216 -4.92 4.50 11.03
N CYS A 217 -4.41 5.67 11.41
CA CYS A 217 -3.29 5.79 12.33
C CYS A 217 -3.75 5.38 13.74
N THR A 218 -3.15 4.33 14.26
CA THR A 218 -3.48 3.76 15.59
C THR A 218 -2.53 4.26 16.67
N GLU A 219 -1.32 4.67 16.30
CA GLU A 219 -0.30 5.13 17.24
C GLU A 219 0.67 6.11 16.57
N VAL A 220 1.11 7.12 17.31
CA VAL A 220 2.20 8.01 16.92
C VAL A 220 3.22 8.07 18.07
N GLN A 221 4.45 7.67 17.78
CA GLN A 221 5.60 7.70 18.68
C GLN A 221 6.59 8.74 18.18
N MET A 222 6.81 9.78 18.97
CA MET A 222 7.81 10.80 18.69
C MET A 222 9.17 10.41 19.27
N ASN A 223 10.25 10.84 18.62
CA ASN A 223 11.62 10.62 19.12
C ASN A 223 11.96 9.14 19.33
N VAL A 224 11.60 8.30 18.35
CA VAL A 224 11.91 6.89 18.44
C VAL A 224 13.43 6.67 18.39
N SER A 225 13.91 5.79 19.28
CA SER A 225 15.32 5.40 19.36
C SER A 225 15.74 4.33 18.34
N GLU A 226 14.77 3.80 17.58
CA GLU A 226 15.03 2.84 16.52
C GLU A 226 15.93 3.45 15.45
N LYS A 227 17.02 2.78 15.08
CA LYS A 227 17.87 3.17 13.96
C LYS A 227 17.22 2.73 12.65
N VAL A 228 16.34 3.54 12.11
CA VAL A 228 15.74 3.31 10.79
C VAL A 228 16.44 4.17 9.76
N ASN A 229 16.93 3.53 8.70
CA ASN A 229 17.46 4.28 7.57
C ASN A 229 16.30 4.84 6.74
N LEU A 230 16.21 6.15 6.63
CA LEU A 230 15.23 6.86 5.81
C LEU A 230 15.70 7.08 4.36
N ASP A 231 16.92 6.65 3.98
CA ASP A 231 17.41 6.82 2.62
C ASP A 231 16.51 6.08 1.59
N PRO A 232 16.40 6.60 0.37
CA PRO A 232 15.65 5.93 -0.68
C PRO A 232 16.27 4.56 -1.01
N PRO A 233 15.44 3.55 -1.28
CA PRO A 233 15.92 2.23 -1.68
C PRO A 233 16.71 2.32 -2.99
N LYS A 234 17.79 1.51 -3.11
CA LYS A 234 18.74 1.56 -4.24
C LYS A 234 18.76 0.29 -5.08
N LYS A 235 18.17 -0.81 -4.56
CA LYS A 235 18.24 -2.12 -5.22
C LYS A 235 16.99 -2.39 -6.06
N GLY A 236 17.17 -2.77 -7.31
CA GLY A 236 16.09 -3.15 -8.22
C GLY A 236 16.22 -2.51 -9.60
N GLN A 237 15.45 -3.02 -10.54
CA GLN A 237 15.33 -2.45 -11.88
C GLN A 237 14.48 -1.18 -11.80
N LYS A 238 15.02 -0.07 -12.31
CA LYS A 238 14.29 1.22 -12.33
C LYS A 238 13.21 1.17 -13.41
N VAL A 239 12.00 1.49 -13.02
CA VAL A 239 10.82 1.55 -13.91
C VAL A 239 9.89 2.67 -13.46
N THR A 240 9.10 3.18 -14.37
CA THR A 240 7.97 4.06 -14.04
C THR A 240 6.79 3.26 -13.50
N GLY A 241 5.84 3.92 -12.82
CA GLY A 241 4.63 3.27 -12.36
C GLY A 241 3.82 2.59 -13.46
N LYS A 242 3.81 3.20 -14.68
CA LYS A 242 3.14 2.64 -15.85
C LYS A 242 3.83 1.36 -16.33
N GLU A 243 5.13 1.40 -16.55
CA GLU A 243 5.92 0.21 -16.97
C GLU A 243 5.78 -0.93 -15.98
N PHE A 244 5.80 -0.62 -14.67
CA PHE A 244 5.62 -1.65 -13.64
C PHE A 244 4.24 -2.30 -13.72
N THR A 245 3.18 -1.51 -14.00
CA THR A 245 1.83 -2.04 -14.18
C THR A 245 1.75 -2.96 -15.40
N GLU A 246 2.34 -2.56 -16.52
CA GLU A 246 2.40 -3.37 -17.75
C GLU A 246 3.13 -4.70 -17.50
N ILE A 247 4.30 -4.67 -16.84
CA ILE A 247 5.06 -5.88 -16.47
C ILE A 247 4.21 -6.80 -15.58
N ARG A 248 3.50 -6.24 -14.61
CA ARG A 248 2.65 -7.01 -13.69
C ARG A 248 1.49 -7.69 -14.42
N GLU A 249 0.84 -6.99 -15.35
CA GLU A 249 -0.27 -7.52 -16.15
C GLU A 249 0.21 -8.61 -17.10
N GLU A 250 1.33 -8.42 -17.78
CA GLU A 250 1.95 -9.43 -18.64
C GLU A 250 2.26 -10.71 -17.85
N LYS A 251 2.90 -10.57 -16.70
CA LYS A 251 3.23 -11.71 -15.84
C LYS A 251 1.98 -12.41 -15.28
N ALA A 252 0.96 -11.67 -14.93
CA ALA A 252 -0.31 -12.24 -14.51
C ALA A 252 -1.00 -13.02 -15.63
N LYS A 253 -0.90 -12.54 -16.89
CA LYS A 253 -1.39 -13.24 -18.08
C LYS A 253 -0.60 -14.52 -18.33
N GLU A 254 0.73 -14.46 -18.38
CA GLU A 254 1.59 -15.65 -18.54
C GLU A 254 1.24 -16.75 -17.51
N MET A 255 1.01 -16.36 -16.25
CA MET A 255 0.64 -17.31 -15.22
C MET A 255 -0.73 -17.94 -15.48
N ARG A 256 -1.73 -17.15 -15.85
CA ARG A 256 -3.06 -17.68 -16.21
C ARG A 256 -2.96 -18.70 -17.33
N ASP A 257 -2.22 -18.39 -18.40
CA ASP A 257 -2.02 -19.25 -19.56
C ASP A 257 -1.31 -20.58 -19.19
N ARG A 258 -0.31 -20.52 -18.32
CA ARG A 258 0.37 -21.74 -17.81
C ARG A 258 -0.58 -22.63 -16.99
N PHE A 259 -1.45 -22.03 -16.18
CA PHE A 259 -2.44 -22.79 -15.41
C PHE A 259 -3.47 -23.47 -16.31
N GLN A 260 -3.98 -22.78 -17.32
CA GLN A 260 -4.93 -23.32 -18.27
C GLN A 260 -4.34 -24.49 -19.06
N ASN A 261 -3.11 -24.34 -19.56
CA ASN A 261 -2.42 -25.38 -20.32
C ASN A 261 -2.09 -26.61 -19.46
N ASN A 262 -1.77 -26.43 -18.17
CA ASN A 262 -1.48 -27.55 -17.28
C ASN A 262 -2.75 -28.33 -16.89
N SER A 263 -3.89 -27.64 -16.73
CA SER A 263 -5.18 -28.27 -16.51
C SER A 263 -5.64 -29.13 -17.68
N ASN A 264 -5.36 -28.69 -18.92
CA ASN A 264 -5.68 -29.46 -20.13
C ASN A 264 -4.84 -30.72 -20.25
N ARG A 265 -3.58 -30.69 -19.85
CA ARG A 265 -2.70 -31.88 -19.86
C ARG A 265 -3.09 -32.93 -18.83
N SER A 266 -3.56 -32.52 -17.65
CA SER A 266 -4.03 -33.45 -16.61
C SER A 266 -5.32 -34.18 -16.99
N GLY A 267 -6.16 -33.56 -17.82
CA GLY A 267 -7.40 -34.18 -18.32
C GLY A 267 -7.19 -35.21 -19.42
N GLN A 268 -6.09 -35.19 -20.15
CA GLN A 268 -5.81 -36.13 -21.23
C GLN A 268 -5.16 -37.44 -20.76
N ASN A 269 -4.54 -37.49 -19.59
CA ASN A 269 -3.88 -38.69 -19.07
C ASN A 269 -4.83 -39.71 -18.39
N GLN A 270 -6.14 -39.46 -18.32
CA GLN A 270 -7.11 -40.43 -17.76
C GLN A 270 -7.81 -41.36 -18.78
N ILE A 271 -7.42 -41.29 -20.07
CA ILE A 271 -8.13 -42.07 -21.12
C ILE A 271 -7.38 -43.38 -21.52
N PHE A 272 -6.24 -43.70 -20.98
CA PHE A 272 -5.51 -44.93 -21.34
C PHE A 272 -5.27 -45.87 -20.17
N ILE A 273 -6.33 -46.32 -19.49
CA ILE A 273 -6.35 -47.64 -18.81
C ILE A 273 -7.70 -48.30 -19.11
N ARG A 274 -7.78 -48.90 -20.26
CA ARG A 274 -8.71 -49.96 -20.55
C ARG A 274 -8.03 -50.99 -21.46
N ARG A 275 -7.41 -51.98 -20.86
CA ARG A 275 -7.51 -53.41 -21.08
C ARG A 275 -6.38 -54.15 -20.40
#